data_9c177fe9fadae702d4e7ff0de8009ac4
#
_entry.id   9c177fe9fadae702d4e7ff0de8009ac4
#
_cell.length_a   1.000
_cell.length_b   1.000
_cell.length_c   1.000
_cell.angle_alpha   90.00
_cell.angle_beta   90.00
_cell.angle_gamma   90.00
#
_symmetry.space_group_name_H-M   'P 1'
#
loop_
_entity.id
_entity.type
_entity.pdbx_description
1 polymer ?
#
loop_
_entity_poly.entity_id
_entity_poly.type
_entity_poly.pdbx_seq_one_letter_code
_entity_poly.pdbx_strand_id
1 'polypeptide(L)'
;MLQAAVGLDIGGTNIKAGLVREDGVILYDMMAPTNAEKGKDQLLDSIAEAAASCMEQARNYTNIEVTGIGMGTAGFITLDGAIGSATANLPDWKGTPLRAEMERRLHLPAQLENDVNVLAIGEMWQGAGRGLTDFLCVSLGTGVGGSIITNGHTYRGRSGYAGAFGHQIIHRGGNPCTCGSKGCWEQYASVTALKRQALAAGQPAWADDPRQLFAQAEVGNETAKILIHDYAEFIAIGLTNLIHLYNPPAIIIGGAISEQGDALLRPVRKHIERYTMDGFADHPPLPILPAILGNRAGIIGAAKLILT
;
A
#
# COMPACT_ATOMS: atom_id res chain seq x y z
N MET A 1 28.20 10.58 12.96
CA MET A 1 26.90 11.24 12.67
C MET A 1 25.86 10.15 12.56
N LEU A 2 24.64 10.39 13.02
CA LEU A 2 23.52 9.46 12.81
C LEU A 2 23.04 9.61 11.36
N GLN A 3 22.75 8.49 10.71
CA GLN A 3 22.24 8.50 9.35
C GLN A 3 20.73 8.79 9.33
N ALA A 4 20.30 9.53 8.33
CA ALA A 4 18.90 9.75 8.00
C ALA A 4 18.70 9.63 6.49
N ALA A 5 17.49 9.32 6.08
CA ALA A 5 17.08 9.34 4.68
C ALA A 5 15.77 10.10 4.51
N VAL A 6 15.57 10.68 3.35
CA VAL A 6 14.27 11.21 2.95
C VAL A 6 13.43 10.04 2.42
N GLY A 7 12.24 9.85 2.99
CA GLY A 7 11.24 8.92 2.49
C GLY A 7 10.09 9.65 1.82
N LEU A 8 9.73 9.25 0.61
CA LEU A 8 8.63 9.82 -0.17
C LEU A 8 7.60 8.74 -0.50
N ASP A 9 6.33 9.01 -0.20
CA ASP A 9 5.17 8.24 -0.64
C ASP A 9 4.38 9.09 -1.65
N ILE A 10 4.52 8.75 -2.94
CA ILE A 10 4.02 9.53 -4.07
C ILE A 10 2.68 8.95 -4.50
N GLY A 11 1.60 9.56 -4.04
CA GLY A 11 0.23 9.25 -4.46
C GLY A 11 -0.20 9.99 -5.72
N GLY A 12 -1.43 9.78 -6.14
CA GLY A 12 -1.99 10.49 -7.32
C GLY A 12 -2.29 11.98 -7.08
N THR A 13 -2.54 12.38 -5.83
CA THR A 13 -2.94 13.75 -5.47
C THR A 13 -1.92 14.42 -4.57
N ASN A 14 -1.31 13.67 -3.65
CA ASN A 14 -0.39 14.19 -2.67
C ASN A 14 0.88 13.36 -2.60
N ILE A 15 1.99 14.03 -2.27
CA ILE A 15 3.26 13.45 -1.87
C ILE A 15 3.35 13.58 -0.36
N LYS A 16 3.51 12.46 0.34
CA LYS A 16 3.90 12.45 1.75
C LYS A 16 5.40 12.31 1.81
N ALA A 17 6.06 13.20 2.49
CA ALA A 17 7.52 13.26 2.60
C ALA A 17 7.94 13.27 4.06
N GLY A 18 9.07 12.66 4.39
CA GLY A 18 9.62 12.75 5.73
C GLY A 18 11.11 12.48 5.80
N LEU A 19 11.74 13.08 6.81
CA LEU A 19 13.10 12.82 7.20
C LEU A 19 13.09 11.73 8.27
N VAL A 20 13.64 10.57 7.97
CA VAL A 20 13.62 9.38 8.84
C VAL A 20 15.04 9.03 9.24
N ARG A 21 15.27 8.87 10.55
CA ARG A 21 16.55 8.47 11.11
C ARG A 21 16.76 6.95 10.99
N GLU A 22 18.00 6.50 11.09
CA GLU A 22 18.42 5.08 10.96
C GLU A 22 17.74 4.10 11.93
N ASP A 23 17.12 4.58 13.01
CA ASP A 23 16.30 3.79 13.93
C ASP A 23 14.80 3.79 13.61
N GLY A 24 14.40 4.44 12.50
CA GLY A 24 13.02 4.52 12.04
C GLY A 24 12.20 5.67 12.63
N VAL A 25 12.81 6.54 13.44
CA VAL A 25 12.15 7.73 13.98
C VAL A 25 11.99 8.78 12.90
N ILE A 26 10.76 9.23 12.68
CA ILE A 26 10.48 10.37 11.81
C ILE A 26 10.84 11.65 12.56
N LEU A 27 11.83 12.38 12.06
CA LEU A 27 12.28 13.64 12.60
C LEU A 27 11.42 14.82 12.12
N TYR A 28 10.96 14.73 10.88
CA TYR A 28 10.10 15.72 10.21
C TYR A 28 9.22 15.02 9.17
N ASP A 29 7.98 15.43 9.05
CA ASP A 29 7.10 15.00 7.98
C ASP A 29 6.25 16.14 7.44
N MET A 30 5.89 16.03 6.16
CA MET A 30 5.06 17.00 5.46
C MET A 30 4.22 16.33 4.38
N MET A 31 3.22 17.05 3.89
CA MET A 31 2.44 16.67 2.72
C MET A 31 2.42 17.84 1.72
N ALA A 32 2.63 17.52 0.45
CA ALA A 32 2.59 18.46 -0.65
C ALA A 32 1.70 17.92 -1.79
N PRO A 33 1.07 18.78 -2.61
CA PRO A 33 0.32 18.33 -3.78
C PRO A 33 1.27 17.78 -4.85
N THR A 34 0.86 16.75 -5.58
CA THR A 34 1.63 16.23 -6.73
C THR A 34 1.63 17.19 -7.91
N ASN A 35 0.57 17.99 -8.07
CA ASN A 35 0.32 18.79 -9.27
C ASN A 35 0.39 17.98 -10.57
N ALA A 36 0.04 16.69 -10.51
CA ALA A 36 0.15 15.77 -11.65
C ALA A 36 -0.73 16.19 -12.85
N GLU A 37 -1.81 16.94 -12.60
CA GLU A 37 -2.69 17.49 -13.62
C GLU A 37 -2.00 18.55 -14.50
N LYS A 38 -0.88 19.12 -14.03
CA LYS A 38 -0.06 20.07 -14.78
C LYS A 38 1.02 19.42 -15.64
N GLY A 39 1.05 18.09 -15.64
CA GLY A 39 1.97 17.28 -16.43
C GLY A 39 3.18 16.74 -15.67
N LYS A 40 3.92 15.88 -16.37
CA LYS A 40 5.03 15.11 -15.80
C LYS A 40 6.14 15.99 -15.22
N ASP A 41 6.54 17.06 -15.88
CA ASP A 41 7.63 17.89 -15.42
C ASP A 41 7.30 18.60 -14.11
N GLN A 42 6.07 19.10 -13.97
CA GLN A 42 5.60 19.69 -12.72
C GLN A 42 5.52 18.66 -11.58
N LEU A 43 5.11 17.42 -11.88
CA LEU A 43 5.14 16.34 -10.90
C LEU A 43 6.57 16.04 -10.43
N LEU A 44 7.55 15.98 -11.36
CA LEU A 44 8.97 15.80 -11.03
C LEU A 44 9.50 16.96 -10.17
N ASP A 45 9.10 18.20 -10.47
CA ASP A 45 9.46 19.38 -9.68
C ASP A 45 8.86 19.29 -8.27
N SER A 46 7.58 18.95 -8.14
CA SER A 46 6.90 18.78 -6.84
C SER A 46 7.57 17.71 -5.96
N ILE A 47 8.01 16.59 -6.57
CA ILE A 47 8.73 15.52 -5.86
C ILE A 47 10.09 16.02 -5.38
N ALA A 48 10.85 16.70 -6.23
CA ALA A 48 12.16 17.24 -5.88
C ALA A 48 12.07 18.31 -4.79
N GLU A 49 11.08 19.21 -4.86
CA GLU A 49 10.84 20.24 -3.86
C GLU A 49 10.46 19.65 -2.49
N ALA A 50 9.60 18.61 -2.47
CA ALA A 50 9.24 17.93 -1.24
C ALA A 50 10.46 17.25 -0.59
N ALA A 51 11.32 16.62 -1.39
CA ALA A 51 12.55 16.02 -0.89
C ALA A 51 13.54 17.10 -0.38
N ALA A 52 13.74 18.16 -1.12
CA ALA A 52 14.61 19.26 -0.75
C ALA A 52 14.18 19.92 0.56
N SER A 53 12.87 20.09 0.76
CA SER A 53 12.31 20.61 2.02
C SER A 53 12.67 19.73 3.21
N CYS A 54 12.56 18.38 3.06
CA CYS A 54 12.97 17.45 4.11
C CYS A 54 14.49 17.50 4.38
N MET A 55 15.31 17.64 3.33
CA MET A 55 16.77 17.78 3.45
C MET A 55 17.15 19.07 4.18
N GLU A 56 16.45 20.17 3.91
CA GLU A 56 16.69 21.44 4.62
C GLU A 56 16.39 21.31 6.11
N GLN A 57 15.32 20.63 6.47
CA GLN A 57 14.98 20.38 7.88
C GLN A 57 16.06 19.58 8.62
N ALA A 58 16.86 18.77 7.94
CA ALA A 58 17.97 18.07 8.60
C ALA A 58 18.99 19.00 9.25
N ARG A 59 19.11 20.25 8.76
CA ARG A 59 20.01 21.29 9.32
C ARG A 59 19.60 21.72 10.74
N ASN A 60 18.36 21.47 11.12
CA ASN A 60 17.85 21.79 12.48
C ASN A 60 18.27 20.75 13.51
N TYR A 61 18.89 19.64 13.10
CA TYR A 61 19.31 18.55 13.96
C TYR A 61 20.84 18.45 13.97
N THR A 62 21.43 18.47 15.14
CA THR A 62 22.86 18.26 15.29
C THR A 62 23.21 16.79 15.04
N ASN A 63 24.31 16.57 14.30
CA ASN A 63 24.84 15.24 14.01
C ASN A 63 23.96 14.33 13.11
N ILE A 64 23.10 14.90 12.28
CA ILE A 64 22.37 14.15 11.24
C ILE A 64 23.02 14.33 9.89
N GLU A 65 23.20 13.21 9.18
CA GLU A 65 23.65 13.15 7.80
C GLU A 65 22.55 12.51 6.93
N VAL A 66 22.10 13.22 5.89
CA VAL A 66 21.15 12.66 4.91
C VAL A 66 21.92 11.87 3.87
N THR A 67 21.71 10.55 3.85
CA THR A 67 22.48 9.62 3.01
C THR A 67 21.81 9.29 1.67
N GLY A 68 20.53 9.64 1.49
CA GLY A 68 19.82 9.39 0.23
C GLY A 68 18.32 9.60 0.33
N ILE A 69 17.63 9.24 -0.77
CA ILE A 69 16.21 9.47 -0.99
C ILE A 69 15.56 8.15 -1.40
N GLY A 70 14.66 7.65 -0.56
CA GLY A 70 13.80 6.51 -0.90
C GLY A 70 12.44 7.00 -1.38
N MET A 71 11.88 6.32 -2.37
CA MET A 71 10.60 6.69 -2.98
C MET A 71 9.69 5.47 -3.12
N GLY A 72 8.41 5.64 -2.75
CA GLY A 72 7.32 4.73 -3.09
C GLY A 72 6.35 5.42 -4.04
N THR A 73 5.90 4.74 -5.08
CA THR A 73 4.88 5.29 -5.98
C THR A 73 3.93 4.20 -6.48
N ALA A 74 2.70 4.60 -6.79
CA ALA A 74 1.73 3.70 -7.42
C ALA A 74 2.20 3.26 -8.80
N GLY A 75 1.86 2.03 -9.17
CA GLY A 75 2.25 1.39 -10.42
C GLY A 75 3.41 0.41 -10.25
N PHE A 76 3.78 -0.24 -11.33
CA PHE A 76 4.89 -1.19 -11.33
C PHE A 76 6.21 -0.48 -11.59
N ILE A 77 7.25 -0.91 -10.88
CA ILE A 77 8.61 -0.37 -11.01
C ILE A 77 9.47 -1.43 -11.69
N THR A 78 10.15 -1.03 -12.77
CA THR A 78 11.09 -1.90 -13.49
C THR A 78 12.35 -2.15 -12.65
N LEU A 79 13.10 -3.20 -12.99
CA LEU A 79 14.31 -3.55 -12.23
C LEU A 79 15.40 -2.48 -12.28
N ASP A 80 15.41 -1.64 -13.32
CA ASP A 80 16.32 -0.51 -13.51
C ASP A 80 15.83 0.79 -12.84
N GLY A 81 14.65 0.77 -12.19
CA GLY A 81 14.14 1.92 -11.42
C GLY A 81 13.39 2.96 -12.25
N ALA A 82 12.76 2.52 -13.34
CA ALA A 82 11.80 3.33 -14.09
C ALA A 82 10.34 2.93 -13.78
N ILE A 83 9.42 3.81 -14.11
CA ILE A 83 7.97 3.54 -13.99
C ILE A 83 7.53 2.62 -15.13
N GLY A 84 7.24 1.36 -14.82
CA GLY A 84 6.82 0.37 -15.82
C GLY A 84 5.36 0.46 -16.20
N SER A 85 4.50 0.87 -15.27
CA SER A 85 3.10 1.18 -15.52
C SER A 85 2.66 2.37 -14.69
N ALA A 86 1.66 3.09 -15.14
CA ALA A 86 1.09 4.23 -14.43
C ALA A 86 -0.42 4.03 -14.20
N THR A 87 -0.95 4.67 -13.19
CA THR A 87 -2.38 4.78 -12.95
C THR A 87 -2.95 6.00 -13.68
N ALA A 88 -4.27 6.04 -13.87
CA ALA A 88 -4.92 7.19 -14.51
C ALA A 88 -4.69 8.53 -13.76
N ASN A 89 -4.35 8.47 -12.48
CA ASN A 89 -4.08 9.65 -11.65
C ASN A 89 -2.67 10.23 -11.83
N LEU A 90 -1.80 9.55 -12.59
CA LEU A 90 -0.45 9.98 -12.91
C LEU A 90 -0.26 9.88 -14.44
N PRO A 91 -0.79 10.85 -15.21
CA PRO A 91 -0.71 10.83 -16.67
C PRO A 91 0.75 10.96 -17.14
N ASP A 92 1.07 10.34 -18.27
CA ASP A 92 2.40 10.33 -18.92
C ASP A 92 3.55 9.83 -18.01
N TRP A 93 3.20 9.12 -16.92
CA TRP A 93 4.15 8.66 -15.91
C TRP A 93 4.95 7.43 -16.37
N LYS A 94 4.35 6.57 -17.20
CA LYS A 94 4.99 5.35 -17.72
C LYS A 94 6.28 5.68 -18.48
N GLY A 95 7.37 4.94 -18.20
CA GLY A 95 8.67 5.12 -18.82
C GLY A 95 9.52 6.21 -18.19
N THR A 96 9.02 6.92 -17.16
CA THR A 96 9.80 7.94 -16.46
C THR A 96 10.92 7.28 -15.66
N PRO A 97 12.21 7.65 -15.88
CA PRO A 97 13.34 7.13 -15.11
C PRO A 97 13.47 7.88 -13.77
N LEU A 98 12.44 7.73 -12.90
CA LEU A 98 12.27 8.57 -11.71
C LEU A 98 13.47 8.54 -10.78
N ARG A 99 14.08 7.35 -10.59
CA ARG A 99 15.30 7.24 -9.77
C ARG A 99 16.42 8.15 -10.31
N ALA A 100 16.77 8.01 -11.58
CA ALA A 100 17.83 8.79 -12.19
C ALA A 100 17.52 10.30 -12.22
N GLU A 101 16.26 10.67 -12.42
CA GLU A 101 15.82 12.08 -12.37
C GLU A 101 16.02 12.69 -10.97
N MET A 102 15.69 11.96 -9.90
CA MET A 102 15.90 12.47 -8.54
C MET A 102 17.38 12.51 -8.16
N GLU A 103 18.17 11.51 -8.53
CA GLU A 103 19.63 11.53 -8.34
C GLU A 103 20.27 12.75 -9.03
N ARG A 104 19.86 13.06 -10.25
CA ARG A 104 20.34 14.22 -11.00
C ARG A 104 19.96 15.56 -10.37
N ARG A 105 18.70 15.67 -9.87
CA ARG A 105 18.17 16.92 -9.31
C ARG A 105 18.67 17.22 -7.90
N LEU A 106 18.84 16.19 -7.08
CA LEU A 106 19.09 16.33 -5.65
C LEU A 106 20.53 15.97 -5.25
N HIS A 107 21.32 15.44 -6.17
CA HIS A 107 22.73 15.07 -5.97
C HIS A 107 22.94 14.08 -4.80
N LEU A 108 21.97 13.21 -4.55
CA LEU A 108 22.02 12.14 -3.56
C LEU A 108 21.62 10.81 -4.19
N PRO A 109 22.09 9.68 -3.66
CA PRO A 109 21.63 8.36 -4.07
C PRO A 109 20.10 8.25 -3.90
N ALA A 110 19.42 7.66 -4.88
CA ALA A 110 17.98 7.44 -4.80
C ALA A 110 17.61 5.97 -5.02
N GLN A 111 16.55 5.51 -4.36
CA GLN A 111 15.93 4.22 -4.58
C GLN A 111 14.43 4.40 -4.82
N LEU A 112 13.87 3.53 -5.66
CA LEU A 112 12.47 3.58 -6.05
C LEU A 112 11.83 2.20 -5.94
N GLU A 113 10.65 2.15 -5.34
CA GLU A 113 9.88 0.93 -5.20
C GLU A 113 8.37 1.22 -5.38
N ASN A 114 7.57 0.16 -5.52
CA ASN A 114 6.12 0.27 -5.52
C ASN A 114 5.59 0.70 -4.14
N ASP A 115 4.46 1.42 -4.11
CA ASP A 115 3.83 1.94 -2.89
C ASP A 115 3.47 0.87 -1.85
N VAL A 116 2.98 -0.30 -2.28
CA VAL A 116 2.67 -1.39 -1.36
C VAL A 116 3.93 -2.11 -0.88
N ASN A 117 4.96 -2.17 -1.71
CA ASN A 117 6.25 -2.71 -1.29
C ASN A 117 6.89 -1.83 -0.20
N VAL A 118 6.89 -0.49 -0.35
CA VAL A 118 7.40 0.39 0.72
C VAL A 118 6.52 0.33 1.97
N LEU A 119 5.19 0.19 1.83
CA LEU A 119 4.30 -0.05 2.97
C LEU A 119 4.73 -1.32 3.72
N ALA A 120 4.95 -2.44 3.01
CA ALA A 120 5.37 -3.70 3.60
C ALA A 120 6.73 -3.61 4.28
N ILE A 121 7.70 -2.91 3.66
CA ILE A 121 9.02 -2.64 4.25
C ILE A 121 8.90 -1.80 5.53
N GLY A 122 8.05 -0.79 5.54
CA GLY A 122 7.78 0.04 6.70
C GLY A 122 7.20 -0.78 7.86
N GLU A 123 6.17 -1.58 7.58
CA GLU A 123 5.56 -2.48 8.57
C GLU A 123 6.52 -3.57 9.07
N MET A 124 7.40 -4.07 8.22
CA MET A 124 8.45 -5.01 8.62
C MET A 124 9.46 -4.35 9.56
N TRP A 125 9.85 -3.11 9.29
CA TRP A 125 10.86 -2.42 10.07
C TRP A 125 10.34 -1.88 11.39
N GLN A 126 9.19 -1.19 11.38
CA GLN A 126 8.69 -0.44 12.55
C GLN A 126 7.23 -0.77 12.94
N GLY A 127 6.55 -1.66 12.19
CA GLY A 127 5.13 -1.90 12.34
C GLY A 127 4.75 -3.34 12.72
N ALA A 128 3.60 -3.77 12.20
CA ALA A 128 3.00 -5.08 12.48
C ALA A 128 3.85 -6.27 12.02
N GLY A 129 4.78 -6.06 11.10
CA GLY A 129 5.70 -7.08 10.59
C GLY A 129 7.03 -7.18 11.32
N ARG A 130 7.24 -6.47 12.44
CA ARG A 130 8.50 -6.56 13.20
C ARG A 130 8.80 -7.97 13.64
N GLY A 131 10.01 -8.43 13.30
CA GLY A 131 10.48 -9.78 13.60
C GLY A 131 10.04 -10.83 12.58
N LEU A 132 9.23 -10.49 11.59
CA LEU A 132 8.90 -11.38 10.46
C LEU A 132 9.88 -11.16 9.32
N THR A 133 10.36 -12.25 8.74
CA THR A 133 11.18 -12.25 7.52
C THR A 133 10.37 -12.64 6.28
N ASP A 134 9.22 -13.25 6.50
CA ASP A 134 8.36 -13.78 5.46
C ASP A 134 6.91 -13.45 5.80
N PHE A 135 6.20 -12.79 4.90
CA PHE A 135 4.77 -12.49 5.01
C PHE A 135 4.23 -11.90 3.71
N LEU A 136 2.93 -11.88 3.57
CA LEU A 136 2.25 -11.13 2.51
C LEU A 136 1.70 -9.83 3.08
N CYS A 137 1.80 -8.75 2.32
CA CYS A 137 1.11 -7.50 2.62
C CYS A 137 0.06 -7.23 1.53
N VAL A 138 -1.16 -6.91 1.95
CA VAL A 138 -2.27 -6.57 1.05
C VAL A 138 -2.78 -5.19 1.42
N SER A 139 -2.72 -4.26 0.48
CA SER A 139 -3.25 -2.90 0.65
C SER A 139 -4.64 -2.82 0.05
N LEU A 140 -5.63 -2.51 0.90
CA LEU A 140 -7.03 -2.30 0.52
C LEU A 140 -7.34 -0.79 0.56
N GLY A 141 -7.19 -0.14 -0.59
CA GLY A 141 -7.40 1.29 -0.77
C GLY A 141 -8.29 1.57 -1.98
N THR A 142 -7.97 2.59 -2.78
CA THR A 142 -8.64 2.87 -4.06
C THR A 142 -8.64 1.64 -4.97
N GLY A 143 -7.54 0.88 -4.96
CA GLY A 143 -7.41 -0.44 -5.57
C GLY A 143 -7.06 -1.51 -4.53
N VAL A 144 -6.60 -2.66 -5.02
CA VAL A 144 -6.01 -3.74 -4.22
C VAL A 144 -4.59 -3.99 -4.70
N GLY A 145 -3.64 -3.62 -3.87
CA GLY A 145 -2.23 -3.90 -4.12
C GLY A 145 -1.69 -5.03 -3.25
N GLY A 146 -0.49 -5.51 -3.57
CA GLY A 146 0.15 -6.57 -2.81
C GLY A 146 1.66 -6.47 -2.79
N SER A 147 2.25 -7.02 -1.75
CA SER A 147 3.69 -7.22 -1.60
C SER A 147 3.96 -8.60 -1.04
N ILE A 148 5.03 -9.21 -1.49
CA ILE A 148 5.54 -10.49 -0.99
C ILE A 148 6.88 -10.19 -0.34
N ILE A 149 6.98 -10.41 0.96
CA ILE A 149 8.25 -10.36 1.67
C ILE A 149 8.73 -11.80 1.87
N THR A 150 9.98 -12.06 1.48
CA THR A 150 10.65 -13.34 1.67
C THR A 150 12.11 -13.12 2.03
N ASN A 151 12.60 -13.81 3.08
CA ASN A 151 13.93 -13.64 3.64
C ASN A 151 14.27 -12.15 3.96
N GLY A 152 13.28 -11.38 4.42
CA GLY A 152 13.45 -9.95 4.76
C GLY A 152 13.53 -9.01 3.55
N HIS A 153 13.23 -9.48 2.33
CA HIS A 153 13.29 -8.69 1.11
C HIS A 153 11.98 -8.78 0.31
N THR A 154 11.70 -7.74 -0.46
CA THR A 154 10.58 -7.77 -1.41
C THR A 154 10.88 -8.72 -2.57
N TYR A 155 9.97 -9.67 -2.81
CA TYR A 155 10.02 -10.50 -3.99
C TYR A 155 9.48 -9.75 -5.20
N ARG A 156 10.34 -9.39 -6.13
CA ARG A 156 9.99 -8.55 -7.30
C ARG A 156 9.62 -9.37 -8.55
N GLY A 157 9.85 -10.69 -8.52
CA GLY A 157 9.62 -11.54 -9.68
C GLY A 157 10.55 -11.24 -10.85
N ARG A 158 10.20 -11.77 -12.01
CA ARG A 158 11.03 -11.67 -13.23
C ARG A 158 11.24 -10.23 -13.72
N SER A 159 10.25 -9.37 -13.57
CA SER A 159 10.20 -8.04 -14.23
C SER A 159 9.98 -6.88 -13.25
N GLY A 160 9.95 -7.15 -11.95
CA GLY A 160 9.62 -6.15 -10.93
C GLY A 160 8.12 -6.06 -10.62
N TYR A 161 7.28 -6.93 -11.19
CA TYR A 161 5.81 -6.80 -11.16
C TYR A 161 5.11 -7.84 -10.26
N ALA A 162 5.85 -8.57 -9.41
CA ALA A 162 5.23 -9.45 -8.42
C ALA A 162 4.38 -8.63 -7.43
N GLY A 163 3.32 -9.25 -6.89
CA GLY A 163 2.42 -8.56 -5.96
C GLY A 163 1.17 -7.95 -6.61
N ALA A 164 0.90 -8.19 -7.90
CA ALA A 164 -0.31 -7.74 -8.58
C ALA A 164 -1.59 -8.47 -8.07
N PHE A 165 -1.76 -8.59 -6.75
CA PHE A 165 -2.80 -9.42 -6.13
C PHE A 165 -4.21 -9.00 -6.53
N GLY A 166 -4.47 -7.70 -6.66
CA GLY A 166 -5.78 -7.18 -7.04
C GLY A 166 -6.25 -7.61 -8.43
N HIS A 167 -5.32 -8.05 -9.30
CA HIS A 167 -5.66 -8.46 -10.65
C HIS A 167 -5.85 -9.97 -10.82
N GLN A 168 -5.80 -10.77 -9.72
CA GLN A 168 -6.28 -12.15 -9.77
C GLN A 168 -7.77 -12.16 -10.11
N ILE A 169 -8.18 -13.04 -11.00
CA ILE A 169 -9.58 -13.18 -11.42
C ILE A 169 -10.30 -14.07 -10.41
N ILE A 170 -11.21 -13.48 -9.62
CA ILE A 170 -12.05 -14.21 -8.65
C ILE A 170 -13.45 -14.48 -9.18
N HIS A 171 -13.84 -13.83 -10.28
CA HIS A 171 -15.17 -14.00 -10.87
C HIS A 171 -15.10 -14.00 -12.39
N ARG A 172 -15.28 -15.16 -13.01
CA ARG A 172 -15.28 -15.29 -14.47
C ARG A 172 -16.37 -14.42 -15.10
N GLY A 173 -15.98 -13.52 -16.03
CA GLY A 173 -16.92 -12.64 -16.72
C GLY A 173 -17.52 -11.53 -15.85
N GLY A 174 -16.98 -11.32 -14.65
CA GLY A 174 -17.45 -10.30 -13.70
C GLY A 174 -17.17 -8.86 -14.12
N ASN A 175 -17.08 -7.96 -13.14
CA ASN A 175 -16.93 -6.52 -13.35
C ASN A 175 -15.70 -6.18 -14.20
N PRO A 176 -15.81 -5.20 -15.15
CA PRO A 176 -14.65 -4.70 -15.90
C PRO A 176 -13.58 -4.14 -14.97
N CYS A 177 -12.31 -4.37 -15.32
CA CYS A 177 -11.16 -3.84 -14.60
C CYS A 177 -10.34 -2.92 -15.49
N THR A 178 -9.74 -1.89 -14.91
CA THR A 178 -8.86 -0.93 -15.61
C THR A 178 -7.62 -1.58 -16.24
N CYS A 179 -7.23 -2.79 -15.77
CA CYS A 179 -6.16 -3.58 -16.39
C CYS A 179 -6.53 -4.21 -17.75
N GLY A 180 -7.76 -4.03 -18.23
CA GLY A 180 -8.28 -4.61 -19.48
C GLY A 180 -8.97 -5.96 -19.31
N SER A 181 -8.92 -6.58 -18.13
CA SER A 181 -9.57 -7.86 -17.83
C SER A 181 -10.95 -7.66 -17.18
N LYS A 182 -11.62 -8.75 -16.80
CA LYS A 182 -12.88 -8.76 -16.06
C LYS A 182 -12.78 -9.69 -14.86
N GLY A 183 -13.47 -9.31 -13.76
CA GLY A 183 -13.58 -10.17 -12.59
C GLY A 183 -12.37 -10.14 -11.66
N CYS A 184 -11.48 -9.16 -11.81
CA CYS A 184 -10.34 -8.97 -10.91
C CYS A 184 -10.78 -8.72 -9.47
N TRP A 185 -10.06 -9.26 -8.51
CA TRP A 185 -10.34 -9.12 -7.07
C TRP A 185 -10.54 -7.67 -6.63
N GLU A 186 -9.74 -6.75 -7.13
CA GLU A 186 -9.86 -5.31 -6.90
C GLU A 186 -11.27 -4.77 -7.13
N GLN A 187 -11.97 -5.30 -8.13
CA GLN A 187 -13.32 -4.85 -8.48
C GLN A 187 -14.40 -5.26 -7.46
N TYR A 188 -14.03 -6.01 -6.43
CA TYR A 188 -14.91 -6.50 -5.37
C TYR A 188 -14.42 -6.14 -3.97
N ALA A 189 -13.11 -6.09 -3.76
CA ALA A 189 -12.46 -5.94 -2.45
C ALA A 189 -11.79 -4.58 -2.20
N SER A 190 -11.74 -3.67 -3.19
CA SER A 190 -11.24 -2.31 -2.97
C SER A 190 -12.25 -1.43 -2.23
N VAL A 191 -11.78 -0.32 -1.64
CA VAL A 191 -12.67 0.73 -1.09
C VAL A 191 -13.55 1.32 -2.19
N THR A 192 -13.04 1.46 -3.41
CA THR A 192 -13.84 1.87 -4.58
C THR A 192 -14.99 0.89 -4.86
N ALA A 193 -14.73 -0.41 -4.71
CA ALA A 193 -15.78 -1.42 -4.85
C ALA A 193 -16.82 -1.32 -3.73
N LEU A 194 -16.39 -1.11 -2.48
CA LEU A 194 -17.29 -0.90 -1.33
C LEU A 194 -18.19 0.32 -1.54
N LYS A 195 -17.63 1.45 -1.99
CA LYS A 195 -18.40 2.66 -2.33
C LYS A 195 -19.46 2.38 -3.39
N ARG A 196 -19.11 1.63 -4.43
CA ARG A 196 -20.07 1.23 -5.47
C ARG A 196 -21.18 0.32 -4.93
N GLN A 197 -20.85 -0.61 -4.06
CA GLN A 197 -21.83 -1.48 -3.39
C GLN A 197 -22.77 -0.67 -2.48
N ALA A 198 -22.26 0.32 -1.75
CA ALA A 198 -23.06 1.23 -0.94
C ALA A 198 -24.03 2.05 -1.79
N LEU A 199 -23.58 2.59 -2.94
CA LEU A 199 -24.47 3.29 -3.90
C LEU A 199 -25.57 2.38 -4.44
N ALA A 200 -25.22 1.15 -4.81
CA ALA A 200 -26.19 0.16 -5.31
C ALA A 200 -27.24 -0.24 -4.24
N ALA A 201 -26.87 -0.17 -2.96
CA ALA A 201 -27.77 -0.36 -1.83
C ALA A 201 -28.60 0.90 -1.47
N GLY A 202 -28.50 1.97 -2.26
CA GLY A 202 -29.22 3.23 -2.00
C GLY A 202 -28.65 4.05 -0.83
N GLN A 203 -27.38 3.88 -0.51
CA GLN A 203 -26.73 4.51 0.65
C GLN A 203 -25.57 5.44 0.20
N PRO A 204 -25.87 6.60 -0.42
CA PRO A 204 -24.83 7.50 -0.94
C PRO A 204 -23.91 8.04 0.17
N ALA A 205 -24.40 8.30 1.37
CA ALA A 205 -23.59 8.77 2.49
C ALA A 205 -22.47 7.78 2.86
N TRP A 206 -22.71 6.47 2.73
CA TRP A 206 -21.70 5.43 2.97
C TRP A 206 -20.70 5.32 1.81
N ALA A 207 -21.10 5.71 0.61
CA ALA A 207 -20.18 5.80 -0.52
C ALA A 207 -19.27 7.02 -0.40
N ASP A 208 -19.76 8.14 0.12
CA ASP A 208 -18.96 9.33 0.37
C ASP A 208 -17.93 9.07 1.48
N ASP A 209 -18.38 8.50 2.62
CA ASP A 209 -17.52 8.14 3.73
C ASP A 209 -17.82 6.70 4.23
N PRO A 210 -17.03 5.69 3.79
CA PRO A 210 -17.23 4.30 4.20
C PRO A 210 -17.15 4.06 5.72
N ARG A 211 -16.55 4.95 6.51
CA ARG A 211 -16.52 4.83 7.98
C ARG A 211 -17.92 4.87 8.57
N GLN A 212 -18.84 5.62 7.95
CA GLN A 212 -20.24 5.67 8.36
C GLN A 212 -20.95 4.31 8.22
N LEU A 213 -20.57 3.51 7.21
CA LEU A 213 -21.09 2.16 7.04
C LEU A 213 -20.77 1.29 8.28
N PHE A 214 -19.51 1.33 8.73
CA PHE A 214 -19.09 0.56 9.91
C PHE A 214 -19.77 1.07 11.19
N ALA A 215 -19.85 2.39 11.37
CA ALA A 215 -20.56 2.99 12.51
C ALA A 215 -22.06 2.58 12.53
N GLN A 216 -22.72 2.53 11.37
CA GLN A 216 -24.10 2.08 11.28
C GLN A 216 -24.28 0.58 11.60
N ALA A 217 -23.32 -0.24 11.23
CA ALA A 217 -23.35 -1.66 11.58
C ALA A 217 -23.20 -1.88 13.10
N GLU A 218 -22.37 -1.09 13.78
CA GLU A 218 -22.18 -1.14 15.24
C GLU A 218 -23.48 -0.81 16.00
N VAL A 219 -24.27 0.14 15.53
CA VAL A 219 -25.57 0.48 16.12
C VAL A 219 -26.72 -0.43 15.66
N GLY A 220 -26.41 -1.50 14.93
CA GLY A 220 -27.37 -2.55 14.61
C GLY A 220 -28.06 -2.45 13.27
N ASN A 221 -27.67 -1.54 12.38
CA ASN A 221 -28.27 -1.44 11.05
C ASN A 221 -28.01 -2.70 10.23
N GLU A 222 -29.06 -3.43 9.88
CA GLU A 222 -28.97 -4.72 9.19
C GLU A 222 -28.42 -4.58 7.75
N THR A 223 -28.79 -3.53 7.02
CA THR A 223 -28.24 -3.28 5.67
C THR A 223 -26.73 -3.06 5.72
N ALA A 224 -26.25 -2.33 6.72
CA ALA A 224 -24.83 -2.10 6.92
C ALA A 224 -24.09 -3.39 7.27
N LYS A 225 -24.65 -4.24 8.13
CA LYS A 225 -24.08 -5.55 8.48
C LYS A 225 -23.97 -6.47 7.26
N ILE A 226 -25.01 -6.52 6.44
CA ILE A 226 -25.02 -7.34 5.21
C ILE A 226 -23.93 -6.84 4.26
N LEU A 227 -23.83 -5.54 4.01
CA LEU A 227 -22.80 -4.97 3.13
C LEU A 227 -21.38 -5.28 3.61
N ILE A 228 -21.13 -5.15 4.93
CA ILE A 228 -19.81 -5.48 5.50
C ILE A 228 -19.53 -6.98 5.37
N HIS A 229 -20.53 -7.82 5.60
CA HIS A 229 -20.41 -9.27 5.48
C HIS A 229 -20.02 -9.68 4.06
N ASP A 230 -20.73 -9.18 3.04
CA ASP A 230 -20.47 -9.47 1.63
C ASP A 230 -19.11 -8.90 1.18
N TYR A 231 -18.77 -7.69 1.62
CA TYR A 231 -17.46 -7.10 1.34
C TYR A 231 -16.31 -7.91 1.97
N ALA A 232 -16.48 -8.35 3.21
CA ALA A 232 -15.52 -9.19 3.90
C ALA A 232 -15.36 -10.56 3.22
N GLU A 233 -16.42 -11.12 2.66
CA GLU A 233 -16.37 -12.36 1.88
C GLU A 233 -15.53 -12.20 0.63
N PHE A 234 -15.69 -11.11 -0.14
CA PHE A 234 -14.84 -10.84 -1.29
C PHE A 234 -13.37 -10.65 -0.91
N ILE A 235 -13.09 -10.00 0.22
CA ILE A 235 -11.71 -9.91 0.73
C ILE A 235 -11.17 -11.32 1.03
N ALA A 236 -11.95 -12.13 1.74
CA ALA A 236 -11.56 -13.47 2.14
C ALA A 236 -11.29 -14.41 0.95
N ILE A 237 -12.08 -14.34 -0.12
CA ILE A 237 -11.85 -15.14 -1.34
C ILE A 237 -10.45 -14.90 -1.89
N GLY A 238 -10.05 -13.65 -2.06
CA GLY A 238 -8.73 -13.33 -2.57
C GLY A 238 -7.60 -13.71 -1.60
N LEU A 239 -7.80 -13.48 -0.30
CA LEU A 239 -6.82 -13.88 0.73
C LEU A 239 -6.67 -15.41 0.79
N THR A 240 -7.76 -16.17 0.69
CA THR A 240 -7.72 -17.64 0.67
C THR A 240 -6.93 -18.16 -0.53
N ASN A 241 -7.09 -17.56 -1.71
CA ASN A 241 -6.26 -17.89 -2.86
C ASN A 241 -4.77 -17.68 -2.57
N LEU A 242 -4.40 -16.57 -1.92
CA LEU A 242 -3.02 -16.29 -1.54
C LEU A 242 -2.51 -17.27 -0.46
N ILE A 243 -3.35 -17.64 0.50
CA ILE A 243 -3.04 -18.63 1.52
C ILE A 243 -2.72 -19.99 0.87
N HIS A 244 -3.55 -20.44 -0.06
CA HIS A 244 -3.33 -21.72 -0.74
C HIS A 244 -2.09 -21.70 -1.64
N LEU A 245 -1.75 -20.55 -2.25
CA LEU A 245 -0.61 -20.44 -3.16
C LEU A 245 0.72 -20.27 -2.43
N TYR A 246 0.74 -19.51 -1.33
CA TYR A 246 1.99 -19.11 -0.67
C TYR A 246 2.19 -19.75 0.70
N ASN A 247 1.13 -20.21 1.36
CA ASN A 247 1.15 -20.69 2.73
C ASN A 247 1.99 -19.77 3.65
N PRO A 248 1.67 -18.45 3.71
CA PRO A 248 2.52 -17.48 4.37
C PRO A 248 2.42 -17.62 5.89
N PRO A 249 3.47 -17.27 6.66
CA PRO A 249 3.41 -17.26 8.12
C PRO A 249 2.54 -16.12 8.70
N ALA A 250 2.28 -15.07 7.92
CA ALA A 250 1.37 -13.98 8.28
C ALA A 250 0.88 -13.22 7.04
N ILE A 251 -0.27 -12.53 7.19
CA ILE A 251 -0.74 -11.54 6.22
C ILE A 251 -0.98 -10.21 6.95
N ILE A 252 -0.41 -9.13 6.43
CA ILE A 252 -0.64 -7.77 6.92
C ILE A 252 -1.60 -7.06 5.98
N ILE A 253 -2.69 -6.53 6.53
CA ILE A 253 -3.71 -5.78 5.78
C ILE A 253 -3.46 -4.29 6.00
N GLY A 254 -3.06 -3.60 4.95
CA GLY A 254 -2.87 -2.15 4.91
C GLY A 254 -3.96 -1.43 4.12
N GLY A 255 -3.76 -0.13 3.90
CA GLY A 255 -4.72 0.75 3.24
C GLY A 255 -5.75 1.33 4.20
N ALA A 256 -6.50 2.35 3.75
CA ALA A 256 -7.39 3.13 4.60
C ALA A 256 -8.47 2.29 5.32
N ILE A 257 -8.92 1.18 4.71
CA ILE A 257 -9.95 0.34 5.29
C ILE A 257 -9.44 -0.48 6.49
N SER A 258 -8.12 -0.68 6.61
CA SER A 258 -7.53 -1.43 7.73
C SER A 258 -7.73 -0.75 9.08
N GLU A 259 -7.98 0.58 9.09
CA GLU A 259 -8.32 1.36 10.28
C GLU A 259 -9.63 0.90 10.95
N GLN A 260 -10.48 0.15 10.22
CA GLN A 260 -11.70 -0.44 10.79
C GLN A 260 -11.41 -1.64 11.71
N GLY A 261 -10.17 -2.10 11.76
CA GLY A 261 -9.72 -3.12 12.70
C GLY A 261 -10.59 -4.38 12.69
N ASP A 262 -11.00 -4.84 13.86
CA ASP A 262 -11.79 -6.06 14.01
C ASP A 262 -13.23 -5.96 13.45
N ALA A 263 -13.76 -4.75 13.25
CA ALA A 263 -15.06 -4.61 12.59
C ALA A 263 -15.02 -5.16 11.15
N LEU A 264 -13.87 -5.07 10.49
CA LEU A 264 -13.61 -5.66 9.18
C LEU A 264 -12.96 -7.06 9.30
N LEU A 265 -11.88 -7.18 10.08
CA LEU A 265 -11.04 -8.38 10.04
C LEU A 265 -11.70 -9.61 10.69
N ARG A 266 -12.61 -9.43 11.63
CA ARG A 266 -13.33 -10.56 12.24
C ARG A 266 -14.22 -11.31 11.23
N PRO A 267 -15.10 -10.64 10.44
CA PRO A 267 -15.85 -11.35 9.41
C PRO A 267 -14.93 -11.90 8.30
N VAL A 268 -13.85 -11.22 7.93
CA VAL A 268 -12.87 -11.74 6.97
C VAL A 268 -12.27 -13.07 7.44
N ARG A 269 -11.80 -13.15 8.70
CA ARG A 269 -11.24 -14.38 9.28
C ARG A 269 -12.25 -15.54 9.25
N LYS A 270 -13.52 -15.27 9.58
CA LYS A 270 -14.60 -16.30 9.53
C LYS A 270 -14.80 -16.87 8.11
N HIS A 271 -14.74 -16.02 7.09
CA HIS A 271 -14.85 -16.51 5.72
C HIS A 271 -13.61 -17.28 5.29
N ILE A 272 -12.41 -16.86 5.70
CA ILE A 272 -11.16 -17.60 5.44
C ILE A 272 -11.23 -19.01 6.04
N GLU A 273 -11.65 -19.14 7.32
CA GLU A 273 -11.84 -20.44 7.96
C GLU A 273 -12.78 -21.35 7.16
N ARG A 274 -13.84 -20.79 6.56
CA ARG A 274 -14.78 -21.53 5.72
C ARG A 274 -14.23 -21.96 4.38
N TYR A 275 -13.32 -21.19 3.79
CA TYR A 275 -12.81 -21.40 2.43
C TYR A 275 -11.45 -22.10 2.37
N THR A 276 -10.74 -22.11 3.48
CA THR A 276 -9.43 -22.75 3.55
C THR A 276 -9.60 -24.28 3.65
N MET A 277 -8.73 -25.02 2.96
CA MET A 277 -8.70 -26.48 2.97
C MET A 277 -8.44 -27.03 4.40
N ASP A 278 -9.02 -28.16 4.74
CA ASP A 278 -8.93 -28.77 6.08
C ASP A 278 -7.50 -28.94 6.59
N GLY A 279 -6.54 -29.28 5.73
CA GLY A 279 -5.14 -29.42 6.11
C GLY A 279 -4.46 -28.16 6.65
N PHE A 280 -5.04 -26.98 6.41
CA PHE A 280 -4.57 -25.74 7.05
C PHE A 280 -5.14 -25.57 8.47
N ALA A 281 -6.24 -26.25 8.80
CA ALA A 281 -6.84 -26.19 10.13
C ALA A 281 -6.04 -26.97 11.19
N ASP A 282 -5.14 -27.87 10.78
CA ASP A 282 -4.23 -28.63 11.65
C ASP A 282 -3.09 -27.76 12.22
N HIS A 283 -2.96 -26.52 11.76
CA HIS A 283 -1.98 -25.53 12.19
C HIS A 283 -2.63 -24.43 13.02
N PRO A 284 -1.86 -23.69 13.84
CA PRO A 284 -2.37 -22.50 14.50
C PRO A 284 -3.02 -21.53 13.49
N PRO A 285 -4.08 -20.79 13.87
CA PRO A 285 -4.72 -19.84 12.98
C PRO A 285 -3.71 -18.87 12.37
N LEU A 286 -3.77 -18.70 11.04
CA LEU A 286 -2.89 -17.76 10.33
C LEU A 286 -3.09 -16.34 10.88
N PRO A 287 -2.03 -15.66 11.34
CA PRO A 287 -2.10 -14.28 11.75
C PRO A 287 -2.47 -13.37 10.58
N ILE A 288 -3.66 -12.74 10.66
CA ILE A 288 -4.09 -11.68 9.74
C ILE A 288 -4.13 -10.41 10.58
N LEU A 289 -3.13 -9.56 10.35
CA LEU A 289 -2.82 -8.41 11.17
C LEU A 289 -3.19 -7.11 10.44
N PRO A 290 -3.75 -6.11 11.12
CA PRO A 290 -3.83 -4.77 10.54
C PRO A 290 -2.45 -4.13 10.51
N ALA A 291 -2.15 -3.35 9.46
CA ALA A 291 -1.02 -2.43 9.44
C ALA A 291 -1.20 -1.37 10.55
N ILE A 292 -0.13 -1.02 11.23
CA ILE A 292 -0.21 -0.11 12.41
C ILE A 292 0.45 1.25 12.21
N LEU A 293 1.26 1.41 11.16
CA LEU A 293 1.95 2.68 10.89
C LEU A 293 1.05 3.70 10.16
N GLY A 294 -0.10 3.26 9.65
CA GLY A 294 -1.04 4.12 8.94
C GLY A 294 -0.37 4.87 7.78
N ASN A 295 -0.62 6.17 7.70
CA ASN A 295 -0.08 7.03 6.64
C ASN A 295 1.46 7.19 6.67
N ARG A 296 2.14 6.74 7.73
CA ARG A 296 3.60 6.84 7.87
C ARG A 296 4.33 5.63 7.30
N ALA A 297 3.62 4.52 7.05
CA ALA A 297 4.22 3.29 6.54
C ALA A 297 5.02 3.52 5.25
N GLY A 298 4.45 4.25 4.28
CA GLY A 298 5.10 4.58 3.01
C GLY A 298 6.37 5.40 3.20
N ILE A 299 6.33 6.43 4.04
CA ILE A 299 7.50 7.28 4.35
C ILE A 299 8.62 6.45 5.00
N ILE A 300 8.29 5.68 6.03
CA ILE A 300 9.25 4.87 6.78
C ILE A 300 9.86 3.80 5.87
N GLY A 301 9.03 3.09 5.11
CA GLY A 301 9.50 2.04 4.21
C GLY A 301 10.31 2.57 3.04
N ALA A 302 9.93 3.72 2.48
CA ALA A 302 10.72 4.38 1.45
C ALA A 302 12.10 4.77 1.98
N ALA A 303 12.20 5.41 3.14
CA ALA A 303 13.47 5.75 3.76
C ALA A 303 14.33 4.51 4.04
N LYS A 304 13.71 3.37 4.42
CA LYS A 304 14.41 2.10 4.68
C LYS A 304 15.10 1.53 3.44
N LEU A 305 14.68 1.90 2.22
CA LEU A 305 15.37 1.51 0.99
C LEU A 305 16.82 2.06 0.92
N ILE A 306 17.10 3.10 1.67
CA ILE A 306 18.41 3.77 1.76
C ILE A 306 19.15 3.35 3.03
N LEU A 307 18.43 3.27 4.15
CA LEU A 307 18.97 2.97 5.47
C LEU A 307 19.12 1.43 5.60
N THR A 308 20.31 0.94 5.44
CA THR A 308 20.64 -0.51 5.53
C THR A 308 20.76 -1.02 6.96
#